data_19d7b011a59a67ef7626b8dfb1c1c351
#
_entry.id   19d7b011a59a67ef7626b8dfb1c1c351
#
_cell.length_a   1.000
_cell.length_b   1.000
_cell.length_c   1.000
_cell.angle_alpha   90.00
_cell.angle_beta   90.00
_cell.angle_gamma   90.00
#
_symmetry.space_group_name_H-M   'P 1'
#
loop_
_entity.id
_entity.type
_entity.pdbx_description
1 polymer ?
#
loop_
_entity_poly.entity_id
_entity_poly.type
_entity_poly.pdbx_seq_one_letter_code
_entity_poly.pdbx_strand_id
1 'polypeptide(L)'
;MTNNHLKRIKAPRTWKILRKAYKFITRPNPGAHNLDLAVSLNTFLKEMAQVTHTTKDSKYLLTKQEVQVNGNRKKDEKHQVGFLDIVSIPSLKQNYLVSISEKGKLTANETKNTNTIIRIKNKTLLGKDKVQLNTLRGINLLVTAKDAKKYKVGDSLLISVPDQKIQGHFPREKGAVAIIYTGKHAGKQGQILEIKEDIVKIKTKKEEFETLKEYVIVTGKDKPMIEL
;
A
#
# COMPACT_ATOMS: atom_id res chain seq x y z
N MET A 1 25.52 -12.73 -10.49
CA MET A 1 25.57 -11.25 -10.69
C MET A 1 24.24 -10.65 -10.29
N THR A 2 24.22 -9.73 -9.33
CA THR A 2 23.01 -9.00 -8.93
C THR A 2 22.66 -7.97 -10.00
N ASN A 3 21.50 -8.11 -10.61
CA ASN A 3 21.04 -7.17 -11.65
C ASN A 3 20.51 -5.88 -10.99
N ASN A 4 21.39 -4.92 -10.70
CA ASN A 4 21.07 -3.68 -10.01
C ASN A 4 20.46 -2.60 -10.92
N HIS A 5 20.43 -2.80 -12.23
CA HIS A 5 19.91 -1.84 -13.19
C HIS A 5 18.49 -2.19 -13.63
N LEU A 6 17.65 -1.16 -13.75
CA LEU A 6 16.31 -1.27 -14.33
C LEU A 6 16.19 -0.26 -15.48
N LYS A 7 15.95 -0.77 -16.71
CA LYS A 7 15.62 0.08 -17.85
C LYS A 7 14.19 0.61 -17.70
N ARG A 8 13.96 1.91 -17.94
CA ARG A 8 12.62 2.52 -17.83
C ARG A 8 11.56 1.81 -18.67
N ILE A 9 11.92 1.35 -19.86
CA ILE A 9 11.01 0.62 -20.74
C ILE A 9 10.54 -0.69 -20.11
N LYS A 10 11.41 -1.35 -19.32
CA LYS A 10 11.11 -2.62 -18.61
C LYS A 10 10.47 -2.41 -17.23
N ALA A 11 10.25 -1.17 -16.80
CA ALA A 11 9.57 -0.90 -15.53
C ALA A 11 8.12 -1.43 -15.54
N PRO A 12 7.53 -1.82 -14.41
CA PRO A 12 6.16 -2.29 -14.30
C PRO A 12 5.16 -1.32 -14.95
N ARG A 13 4.09 -1.86 -15.52
CA ARG A 13 3.04 -1.03 -16.16
C ARG A 13 2.24 -0.19 -15.16
N THR A 14 2.24 -0.60 -13.92
CA THR A 14 1.59 0.08 -12.79
C THR A 14 2.26 1.40 -12.40
N TRP A 15 3.52 1.60 -12.78
CA TRP A 15 4.23 2.83 -12.48
C TRP A 15 3.78 3.98 -13.37
N LYS A 16 3.38 5.10 -12.77
CA LYS A 16 3.04 6.34 -13.48
C LYS A 16 4.32 7.12 -13.81
N ILE A 17 5.00 6.73 -14.88
CA ILE A 17 6.29 7.30 -15.30
C ILE A 17 6.32 7.58 -16.79
N LEU A 18 7.14 8.55 -17.20
CA LEU A 18 7.48 8.80 -18.61
C LEU A 18 8.52 7.76 -19.09
N ARG A 19 8.07 6.71 -19.78
CA ARG A 19 8.91 5.54 -20.12
C ARG A 19 10.07 5.85 -21.07
N LYS A 20 9.94 6.85 -21.93
CA LYS A 20 10.94 7.20 -22.96
C LYS A 20 11.85 8.37 -22.58
N ALA A 21 11.66 9.00 -21.38
CA ALA A 21 12.43 10.19 -20.99
C ALA A 21 13.92 9.88 -20.78
N TYR A 22 14.25 8.78 -20.07
CA TYR A 22 15.63 8.40 -19.77
C TYR A 22 15.81 6.87 -19.93
N LYS A 23 17.06 6.43 -20.10
CA LYS A 23 17.39 5.00 -20.30
C LYS A 23 17.13 4.16 -19.04
N PHE A 24 17.52 4.66 -17.87
CA PHE A 24 17.44 3.95 -16.59
C PHE A 24 16.50 4.63 -15.60
N ILE A 25 15.99 3.85 -14.66
CA ILE A 25 15.22 4.30 -13.51
C ILE A 25 15.76 3.63 -12.25
N THR A 26 15.62 4.29 -11.10
CA THR A 26 16.04 3.73 -9.82
C THR A 26 15.25 2.47 -9.51
N ARG A 27 15.94 1.33 -9.43
CA ARG A 27 15.33 0.07 -9.03
C ARG A 27 15.15 0.07 -7.51
N PRO A 28 13.95 -0.21 -6.99
CA PRO A 28 13.76 -0.36 -5.56
C PRO A 28 14.50 -1.59 -5.03
N ASN A 29 15.00 -1.51 -3.81
CA ASN A 29 15.53 -2.65 -3.09
C ASN A 29 14.41 -3.64 -2.77
N PRO A 30 14.70 -4.94 -2.56
CA PRO A 30 13.72 -5.90 -2.04
C PRO A 30 13.14 -5.41 -0.72
N GLY A 31 11.83 -5.57 -0.52
CA GLY A 31 11.14 -5.10 0.67
C GLY A 31 9.77 -5.77 0.83
N ALA A 32 8.86 -5.08 1.48
CA ALA A 32 7.55 -5.60 1.85
C ALA A 32 6.58 -5.79 0.67
N HIS A 33 6.81 -5.10 -0.43
CA HIS A 33 5.91 -5.11 -1.58
C HIS A 33 6.53 -5.80 -2.80
N ASN A 34 5.68 -6.33 -3.66
CA ASN A 34 6.08 -6.76 -4.99
C ASN A 34 6.46 -5.55 -5.85
N LEU A 35 7.35 -5.75 -6.83
CA LEU A 35 7.82 -4.70 -7.72
C LEU A 35 6.67 -3.99 -8.48
N ASP A 36 5.61 -4.72 -8.79
CA ASP A 36 4.44 -4.17 -9.49
C ASP A 36 3.60 -3.21 -8.62
N LEU A 37 3.70 -3.34 -7.29
CA LEU A 37 2.91 -2.57 -6.32
C LEU A 37 3.73 -1.53 -5.57
N ALA A 38 5.00 -1.36 -5.94
CA ALA A 38 5.87 -0.41 -5.27
C ALA A 38 6.85 0.25 -6.22
N VAL A 39 7.31 1.43 -5.84
CA VAL A 39 8.33 2.21 -6.52
C VAL A 39 9.48 2.51 -5.56
N SER A 40 10.64 2.93 -6.08
CA SER A 40 11.70 3.45 -5.23
C SER A 40 11.33 4.84 -4.68
N LEU A 41 11.78 5.16 -3.49
CA LEU A 41 11.54 6.46 -2.86
C LEU A 41 12.01 7.62 -3.73
N ASN A 42 13.13 7.47 -4.45
CA ASN A 42 13.59 8.45 -5.45
C ASN A 42 12.56 8.65 -6.58
N THR A 43 12.03 7.56 -7.15
CA THR A 43 11.00 7.66 -8.22
C THR A 43 9.72 8.26 -7.68
N PHE A 44 9.33 7.91 -6.46
CA PHE A 44 8.17 8.48 -5.80
C PHE A 44 8.29 10.01 -5.66
N LEU A 45 9.38 10.50 -5.08
CA LEU A 45 9.60 11.93 -4.86
C LEU A 45 9.68 12.74 -6.15
N LYS A 46 10.28 12.16 -7.21
CA LYS A 46 10.48 12.85 -8.49
C LYS A 46 9.27 12.84 -9.42
N GLU A 47 8.62 11.67 -9.55
CA GLU A 47 7.66 11.47 -10.65
C GLU A 47 6.22 11.36 -10.16
N MET A 48 6.01 10.97 -8.91
CA MET A 48 4.66 10.83 -8.37
C MET A 48 4.27 12.03 -7.51
N ALA A 49 5.06 12.36 -6.50
CA ALA A 49 4.82 13.50 -5.61
C ALA A 49 5.35 14.83 -6.20
N GLN A 50 6.28 14.78 -7.16
CA GLN A 50 6.89 15.94 -7.84
C GLN A 50 7.53 16.97 -6.88
N VAL A 51 8.00 16.52 -5.74
CA VAL A 51 8.66 17.34 -4.72
C VAL A 51 10.10 17.68 -5.11
N THR A 52 10.76 16.79 -5.86
CA THR A 52 12.15 16.95 -6.30
C THR A 52 12.26 16.79 -7.81
N HIS A 53 13.22 17.47 -8.44
CA HIS A 53 13.44 17.37 -9.89
C HIS A 53 14.56 16.42 -10.24
N THR A 54 15.63 16.39 -9.45
CA THR A 54 16.81 15.56 -9.72
C THR A 54 17.01 14.47 -8.65
N THR A 55 17.78 13.43 -8.99
CA THR A 55 18.18 12.42 -7.99
C THR A 55 19.07 13.01 -6.91
N LYS A 56 19.85 14.08 -7.25
CA LYS A 56 20.70 14.78 -6.29
C LYS A 56 19.83 15.49 -5.24
N ASP A 57 18.77 16.15 -5.66
CA ASP A 57 17.80 16.82 -4.76
C ASP A 57 17.12 15.80 -3.86
N SER A 58 16.70 14.64 -4.44
CA SER A 58 16.10 13.57 -3.65
C SER A 58 17.06 13.07 -2.56
N LYS A 59 18.33 12.84 -2.90
CA LYS A 59 19.37 12.44 -1.92
C LYS A 59 19.60 13.50 -0.85
N TYR A 60 19.64 14.77 -1.24
CA TYR A 60 19.78 15.88 -0.30
C TYR A 60 18.60 15.90 0.67
N LEU A 61 17.38 15.82 0.17
CA LEU A 61 16.16 15.79 0.97
C LEU A 61 16.16 14.61 1.96
N LEU A 62 16.52 13.40 1.50
CA LEU A 62 16.59 12.20 2.34
C LEU A 62 17.70 12.26 3.41
N THR A 63 18.80 12.93 3.13
CA THR A 63 19.96 13.01 4.04
C THR A 63 19.81 14.15 5.04
N LYS A 64 19.45 15.34 4.57
CA LYS A 64 19.41 16.57 5.37
C LYS A 64 18.06 16.80 6.03
N GLN A 65 16.97 16.41 5.39
CA GLN A 65 15.61 16.54 5.91
C GLN A 65 15.08 15.19 6.39
N GLU A 66 13.98 15.21 7.12
CA GLU A 66 13.30 13.99 7.52
C GLU A 66 12.27 13.60 6.47
N VAL A 67 12.48 12.43 5.86
CA VAL A 67 11.44 11.74 5.08
C VAL A 67 11.09 10.46 5.82
N GLN A 68 9.83 10.30 6.13
CA GLN A 68 9.32 9.16 6.87
C GLN A 68 8.41 8.33 5.95
N VAL A 69 8.57 7.02 6.00
CA VAL A 69 7.67 6.05 5.36
C VAL A 69 7.02 5.25 6.47
N ASN A 70 5.70 5.33 6.57
CA ASN A 70 4.93 4.73 7.66
C ASN A 70 5.47 5.09 9.05
N GLY A 71 5.81 6.36 9.28
CA GLY A 71 6.35 6.89 10.52
C GLY A 71 7.83 6.59 10.77
N ASN A 72 8.49 5.82 9.92
CA ASN A 72 9.90 5.48 10.06
C ASN A 72 10.74 6.31 9.11
N ARG A 73 11.76 7.01 9.62
CA ARG A 73 12.71 7.77 8.81
C ARG A 73 13.48 6.85 7.86
N LYS A 74 13.53 7.23 6.56
CA LYS A 74 14.26 6.51 5.51
C LYS A 74 15.26 7.44 4.85
N LYS A 75 16.50 6.96 4.72
CA LYS A 75 17.62 7.69 4.09
C LYS A 75 17.99 7.12 2.73
N ASP A 76 17.59 5.87 2.44
CA ASP A 76 17.96 5.19 1.19
C ASP A 76 16.99 5.58 0.06
N GLU A 77 17.53 6.11 -1.02
CA GLU A 77 16.78 6.47 -2.24
C GLU A 77 16.13 5.27 -2.93
N LYS A 78 16.67 4.07 -2.71
CA LYS A 78 16.14 2.81 -3.25
C LYS A 78 15.12 2.15 -2.35
N HIS A 79 14.82 2.74 -1.17
CA HIS A 79 13.80 2.20 -0.29
C HIS A 79 12.47 2.05 -1.02
N GLN A 80 11.80 0.92 -0.78
CA GLN A 80 10.53 0.60 -1.40
C GLN A 80 9.39 1.39 -0.75
N VAL A 81 8.55 2.00 -1.59
CA VAL A 81 7.30 2.65 -1.20
C VAL A 81 6.20 2.06 -2.05
N GLY A 82 5.18 1.49 -1.42
CA GLY A 82 4.15 0.74 -2.12
C GLY A 82 2.72 1.17 -1.78
N PHE A 83 1.77 0.40 -2.30
CA PHE A 83 0.35 0.66 -2.13
C PHE A 83 -0.06 0.77 -0.66
N LEU A 84 -0.82 1.81 -0.32
CA LEU A 84 -1.27 2.21 1.01
C LEU A 84 -0.15 2.68 1.96
N ASP A 85 1.10 2.84 1.50
CA ASP A 85 2.13 3.46 2.32
C ASP A 85 1.88 4.97 2.43
N ILE A 86 2.17 5.51 3.62
CA ILE A 86 2.15 6.94 3.87
C ILE A 86 3.58 7.45 3.87
N VAL A 87 3.85 8.41 3.00
CA VAL A 87 5.13 9.13 2.95
C VAL A 87 4.91 10.51 3.53
N SER A 88 5.57 10.80 4.64
CA SER A 88 5.49 12.10 5.32
C SER A 88 6.79 12.87 5.14
N ILE A 89 6.67 14.14 4.79
CA ILE A 89 7.77 15.09 4.67
C ILE A 89 7.52 16.23 5.65
N PRO A 90 7.96 16.11 6.91
CA PRO A 90 7.65 17.09 7.96
C PRO A 90 8.10 18.51 7.63
N SER A 91 9.24 18.67 6.94
CA SER A 91 9.77 19.97 6.53
C SER A 91 8.85 20.74 5.59
N LEU A 92 8.05 20.03 4.77
CA LEU A 92 7.06 20.63 3.87
C LEU A 92 5.65 20.56 4.44
N LYS A 93 5.45 19.93 5.59
CA LYS A 93 4.13 19.64 6.21
C LYS A 93 3.18 18.89 5.27
N GLN A 94 3.74 18.03 4.42
CA GLN A 94 2.99 17.27 3.43
C GLN A 94 3.06 15.78 3.73
N ASN A 95 1.90 15.13 3.62
CA ASN A 95 1.78 13.68 3.72
C ASN A 95 1.15 13.17 2.42
N TYR A 96 1.68 12.08 1.91
CA TYR A 96 1.22 11.46 0.68
C TYR A 96 0.83 10.01 0.97
N LEU A 97 -0.37 9.63 0.56
CA LEU A 97 -0.81 8.25 0.53
C LEU A 97 -0.58 7.67 -0.87
N VAL A 98 0.07 6.52 -0.95
CA VAL A 98 0.22 5.80 -2.22
C VAL A 98 -1.06 5.03 -2.51
N SER A 99 -1.75 5.40 -3.57
CA SER A 99 -2.98 4.76 -4.02
C SER A 99 -2.83 4.13 -5.41
N ILE A 100 -3.86 3.44 -5.88
CA ILE A 100 -3.94 2.90 -7.23
C ILE A 100 -5.13 3.58 -7.93
N SER A 101 -4.85 4.24 -9.05
CA SER A 101 -5.90 4.84 -9.88
C SER A 101 -6.79 3.77 -10.54
N GLU A 102 -7.98 4.13 -11.01
CA GLU A 102 -8.88 3.25 -11.77
C GLU A 102 -8.24 2.59 -12.99
N LYS A 103 -7.16 3.18 -13.51
CA LYS A 103 -6.36 2.64 -14.63
C LYS A 103 -5.29 1.65 -14.16
N GLY A 104 -5.28 1.25 -12.89
CA GLY A 104 -4.29 0.34 -12.30
C GLY A 104 -2.89 0.93 -12.16
N LYS A 105 -2.73 2.27 -12.13
CA LYS A 105 -1.44 2.92 -11.94
C LYS A 105 -1.30 3.45 -10.53
N LEU A 106 -0.09 3.31 -9.97
CA LEU A 106 0.27 3.91 -8.69
C LEU A 106 0.27 5.42 -8.79
N THR A 107 -0.36 6.08 -7.83
CA THR A 107 -0.46 7.54 -7.69
C THR A 107 -0.12 7.95 -6.27
N ALA A 108 0.35 9.16 -6.10
CA ALA A 108 0.53 9.81 -4.80
C ALA A 108 -0.61 10.80 -4.61
N ASN A 109 -1.41 10.60 -3.58
CA ASN A 109 -2.49 11.51 -3.21
C ASN A 109 -2.10 12.22 -1.91
N GLU A 110 -2.22 13.53 -1.88
CA GLU A 110 -2.02 14.28 -0.64
C GLU A 110 -3.10 13.94 0.37
N THR A 111 -2.71 13.72 1.61
CA THR A 111 -3.63 13.37 2.69
C THR A 111 -3.24 14.09 3.98
N LYS A 112 -4.25 14.46 4.74
CA LYS A 112 -4.07 14.97 6.12
C LYS A 112 -4.12 13.81 7.13
N ASN A 113 -4.67 12.67 6.72
CA ASN A 113 -4.84 11.51 7.59
C ASN A 113 -3.53 10.75 7.76
N THR A 114 -3.23 10.40 9.01
CA THR A 114 -2.08 9.55 9.37
C THR A 114 -2.47 8.08 9.52
N ASN A 115 -3.72 7.73 9.27
CA ASN A 115 -4.22 6.37 9.37
C ASN A 115 -4.10 5.65 8.03
N THR A 116 -3.74 4.37 8.09
CA THR A 116 -3.64 3.52 6.90
C THR A 116 -4.36 2.19 7.12
N ILE A 117 -4.79 1.59 6.02
CA ILE A 117 -5.45 0.28 6.02
C ILE A 117 -4.42 -0.79 5.69
N ILE A 118 -4.43 -1.88 6.45
CA ILE A 118 -3.61 -3.06 6.21
C ILE A 118 -4.48 -4.30 6.20
N ARG A 119 -4.18 -5.25 5.31
CA ARG A 119 -4.88 -6.53 5.24
C ARG A 119 -4.08 -7.61 5.95
N ILE A 120 -4.76 -8.44 6.74
CA ILE A 120 -4.18 -9.63 7.39
C ILE A 120 -3.96 -10.70 6.31
N LYS A 121 -2.69 -11.09 6.13
CA LYS A 121 -2.30 -12.16 5.21
C LYS A 121 -2.30 -13.53 5.90
N ASN A 122 -1.76 -13.58 7.12
CA ASN A 122 -1.61 -14.80 7.88
C ASN A 122 -1.58 -14.51 9.39
N LYS A 123 -1.72 -15.55 10.19
CA LYS A 123 -1.59 -15.53 11.66
C LYS A 123 -0.58 -16.57 12.09
N THR A 124 0.31 -16.21 13.00
CA THR A 124 1.32 -17.10 13.56
C THR A 124 1.20 -17.09 15.08
N LEU A 125 1.10 -18.26 15.68
CA LEU A 125 1.11 -18.42 17.14
C LEU A 125 2.55 -18.24 17.64
N LEU A 126 2.75 -17.33 18.60
CA LEU A 126 4.01 -17.11 19.29
C LEU A 126 3.86 -17.48 20.76
N GLY A 127 3.93 -18.79 21.05
CA GLY A 127 3.73 -19.30 22.42
C GLY A 127 2.25 -19.42 22.80
N LYS A 128 1.98 -19.47 24.12
CA LYS A 128 0.62 -19.76 24.63
C LYS A 128 -0.36 -18.61 24.51
N ASP A 129 0.10 -17.35 24.68
CA ASP A 129 -0.79 -16.20 24.84
C ASP A 129 -0.64 -15.10 23.78
N LYS A 130 0.33 -15.23 22.87
CA LYS A 130 0.62 -14.20 21.86
C LYS A 130 0.40 -14.73 20.44
N VAL A 131 -0.27 -13.94 19.63
CA VAL A 131 -0.49 -14.20 18.21
C VAL A 131 0.07 -13.04 17.41
N GLN A 132 0.84 -13.34 16.40
CA GLN A 132 1.31 -12.37 15.42
C GLN A 132 0.38 -12.35 14.22
N LEU A 133 -0.15 -11.17 13.91
CA LEU A 133 -0.88 -10.92 12.68
C LEU A 133 0.11 -10.45 11.62
N ASN A 134 0.34 -11.28 10.62
CA ASN A 134 1.21 -10.94 9.49
C ASN A 134 0.38 -10.24 8.43
N THR A 135 0.81 -9.05 8.02
CA THR A 135 0.06 -8.25 7.06
C THR A 135 0.68 -8.25 5.68
N LEU A 136 -0.10 -7.82 4.69
CA LEU A 136 0.33 -7.77 3.29
C LEU A 136 1.52 -6.83 3.07
N ARG A 137 1.69 -5.81 3.93
CA ARG A 137 2.73 -4.77 3.84
C ARG A 137 3.96 -5.06 4.71
N GLY A 138 4.11 -6.29 5.20
CA GLY A 138 5.24 -6.68 6.05
C GLY A 138 5.23 -6.07 7.46
N ILE A 139 4.16 -5.37 7.84
CA ILE A 139 3.94 -4.92 9.22
C ILE A 139 3.40 -6.10 10.01
N ASN A 140 3.99 -6.41 11.13
CA ASN A 140 3.57 -7.50 12.00
C ASN A 140 3.06 -6.91 13.32
N LEU A 141 1.81 -7.26 13.66
CA LEU A 141 1.16 -6.78 14.88
C LEU A 141 1.06 -7.93 15.88
N LEU A 142 1.47 -7.67 17.12
CA LEU A 142 1.33 -8.61 18.21
C LEU A 142 0.02 -8.34 18.95
N VAL A 143 -0.80 -9.38 19.09
CA VAL A 143 -2.08 -9.32 19.79
C VAL A 143 -2.20 -10.48 20.78
N THR A 144 -3.06 -10.35 21.78
CA THR A 144 -3.35 -11.45 22.70
C THR A 144 -4.12 -12.56 21.99
N ALA A 145 -4.00 -13.79 22.47
CA ALA A 145 -4.72 -14.94 21.91
C ALA A 145 -6.25 -14.75 21.97
N LYS A 146 -6.74 -14.01 22.97
CA LYS A 146 -8.18 -13.67 23.12
C LYS A 146 -8.65 -12.74 22.00
N ASP A 147 -7.88 -11.67 21.72
CA ASP A 147 -8.22 -10.71 20.67
C ASP A 147 -7.99 -11.26 19.27
N ALA A 148 -7.02 -12.15 19.10
CA ALA A 148 -6.74 -12.80 17.83
C ALA A 148 -7.91 -13.61 17.25
N LYS A 149 -8.84 -14.07 18.12
CA LYS A 149 -10.06 -14.76 17.69
C LYS A 149 -11.01 -13.86 16.91
N LYS A 150 -11.00 -12.55 17.19
CA LYS A 150 -11.85 -11.55 16.50
C LYS A 150 -11.41 -11.29 15.06
N TYR A 151 -10.12 -11.43 14.77
CA TYR A 151 -9.55 -11.12 13.46
C TYR A 151 -9.48 -12.38 12.60
N LYS A 152 -9.96 -12.34 11.38
CA LYS A 152 -9.87 -13.45 10.40
C LYS A 152 -8.80 -13.13 9.34
N VAL A 153 -8.26 -14.15 8.70
CA VAL A 153 -7.37 -13.98 7.54
C VAL A 153 -8.17 -13.36 6.40
N GLY A 154 -7.64 -12.30 5.81
CA GLY A 154 -8.32 -11.53 4.77
C GLY A 154 -9.05 -10.29 5.27
N ASP A 155 -9.26 -10.13 6.58
CA ASP A 155 -9.80 -8.91 7.15
C ASP A 155 -8.82 -7.75 7.01
N SER A 156 -9.34 -6.53 7.04
CA SER A 156 -8.54 -5.32 7.02
C SER A 156 -8.58 -4.63 8.38
N LEU A 157 -7.45 -4.02 8.74
CA LEU A 157 -7.29 -3.26 9.98
C LEU A 157 -6.94 -1.82 9.64
N LEU A 158 -7.57 -0.88 10.33
CA LEU A 158 -7.16 0.52 10.33
C LEU A 158 -6.11 0.70 11.42
N ILE A 159 -4.94 1.17 11.05
CA ILE A 159 -3.85 1.44 11.98
C ILE A 159 -3.43 2.90 11.92
N SER A 160 -3.04 3.45 13.06
CA SER A 160 -2.40 4.77 13.14
C SER A 160 -0.92 4.66 12.79
N VAL A 161 -0.40 5.68 12.12
CA VAL A 161 1.02 5.86 11.83
C VAL A 161 1.49 7.08 12.62
N PRO A 162 2.60 7.02 13.39
CA PRO A 162 3.63 5.97 13.45
C PRO A 162 3.38 4.83 14.44
N ASP A 163 2.46 4.97 15.38
CA ASP A 163 2.31 4.10 16.57
C ASP A 163 1.89 2.67 16.26
N GLN A 164 1.37 2.42 15.06
CA GLN A 164 0.87 1.11 14.60
C GLN A 164 -0.23 0.52 15.51
N LYS A 165 -1.00 1.38 16.19
CA LYS A 165 -2.12 0.96 17.03
C LYS A 165 -3.34 0.66 16.17
N ILE A 166 -4.02 -0.45 16.47
CA ILE A 166 -5.26 -0.84 15.79
C ILE A 166 -6.37 0.12 16.26
N GLN A 167 -6.93 0.89 15.32
CA GLN A 167 -8.05 1.81 15.56
C GLN A 167 -9.39 1.23 15.11
N GLY A 168 -9.35 0.34 14.10
CA GLY A 168 -10.56 -0.25 13.55
C GLY A 168 -10.33 -1.63 12.93
N HIS A 169 -11.41 -2.39 12.84
CA HIS A 169 -11.45 -3.70 12.21
C HIS A 169 -12.58 -3.74 11.17
N PHE A 170 -12.24 -4.13 9.96
CA PHE A 170 -13.15 -4.27 8.84
C PHE A 170 -13.16 -5.73 8.39
N PRO A 171 -14.16 -6.52 8.81
CA PRO A 171 -14.30 -7.89 8.37
C PRO A 171 -14.62 -7.93 6.87
N ARG A 172 -14.16 -8.96 6.20
CA ARG A 172 -14.50 -9.20 4.80
C ARG A 172 -15.84 -9.92 4.74
N GLU A 173 -16.91 -9.13 4.69
CA GLU A 173 -18.30 -9.59 4.67
C GLU A 173 -19.06 -8.99 3.49
N LYS A 174 -20.26 -9.54 3.21
CA LYS A 174 -21.16 -8.99 2.20
C LYS A 174 -21.57 -7.56 2.58
N GLY A 175 -21.63 -6.68 1.59
CA GLY A 175 -21.96 -5.26 1.79
C GLY A 175 -20.77 -4.36 2.11
N ALA A 176 -19.63 -4.90 2.52
CA ALA A 176 -18.45 -4.10 2.82
C ALA A 176 -17.87 -3.45 1.56
N VAL A 177 -17.38 -2.22 1.69
CA VAL A 177 -16.69 -1.52 0.60
C VAL A 177 -15.25 -2.00 0.52
N ALA A 178 -14.83 -2.34 -0.69
CA ALA A 178 -13.50 -2.88 -0.94
C ALA A 178 -12.86 -2.28 -2.19
N ILE A 179 -11.53 -2.30 -2.21
CA ILE A 179 -10.71 -1.97 -3.38
C ILE A 179 -9.97 -3.19 -3.89
N ILE A 180 -9.81 -3.29 -5.20
CA ILE A 180 -8.98 -4.29 -5.85
C ILE A 180 -7.61 -3.68 -6.08
N TYR A 181 -6.56 -4.26 -5.51
CA TYR A 181 -5.21 -3.69 -5.60
C TYR A 181 -4.33 -4.36 -6.67
N THR A 182 -4.76 -5.49 -7.25
CA THR A 182 -4.03 -6.18 -8.32
C THR A 182 -4.98 -6.92 -9.27
N GLY A 183 -4.48 -7.35 -10.41
CA GLY A 183 -5.24 -8.05 -11.44
C GLY A 183 -5.88 -7.11 -12.48
N LYS A 184 -6.79 -7.66 -13.30
CA LYS A 184 -7.44 -6.96 -14.43
C LYS A 184 -8.24 -5.73 -13.98
N HIS A 185 -8.82 -5.78 -12.79
CA HIS A 185 -9.69 -4.74 -12.24
C HIS A 185 -9.01 -3.90 -11.15
N ALA A 186 -7.67 -3.87 -11.12
CA ALA A 186 -6.90 -3.08 -10.15
C ALA A 186 -7.32 -1.61 -10.16
N GLY A 187 -7.50 -1.03 -8.97
CA GLY A 187 -7.93 0.35 -8.75
C GLY A 187 -9.45 0.56 -8.70
N LYS A 188 -10.25 -0.42 -9.10
CA LYS A 188 -11.72 -0.32 -8.98
C LYS A 188 -12.16 -0.52 -7.53
N GLN A 189 -13.08 0.31 -7.09
CA GLN A 189 -13.72 0.23 -5.76
C GLN A 189 -15.18 -0.15 -5.91
N GLY A 190 -15.69 -0.95 -4.98
CA GLY A 190 -17.08 -1.34 -4.98
C GLY A 190 -17.51 -2.09 -3.73
N GLN A 191 -18.76 -2.46 -3.65
CA GLN A 191 -19.32 -3.25 -2.55
C GLN A 191 -19.23 -4.75 -2.86
N ILE A 192 -18.92 -5.54 -1.85
CA ILE A 192 -18.88 -7.00 -1.92
C ILE A 192 -20.33 -7.51 -1.94
N LEU A 193 -20.74 -8.14 -3.04
CA LEU A 193 -22.06 -8.78 -3.16
C LEU A 193 -22.05 -10.19 -2.58
N GLU A 194 -21.08 -10.99 -2.98
CA GLU A 194 -20.99 -12.39 -2.63
C GLU A 194 -19.54 -12.84 -2.49
N ILE A 195 -19.32 -13.75 -1.56
CA ILE A 195 -18.01 -14.38 -1.35
C ILE A 195 -18.21 -15.87 -1.54
N LYS A 196 -17.64 -16.43 -2.60
CA LYS A 196 -17.55 -17.87 -2.85
C LYS A 196 -16.13 -18.32 -2.56
N GLU A 197 -15.92 -19.53 -2.20
CA GLU A 197 -14.61 -20.12 -1.82
C GLU A 197 -13.37 -19.22 -2.06
N ASP A 198 -12.96 -19.00 -3.31
CA ASP A 198 -11.81 -18.17 -3.69
C ASP A 198 -12.17 -16.93 -4.51
N ILE A 199 -13.42 -16.75 -4.88
CA ILE A 199 -13.90 -15.67 -5.73
C ILE A 199 -14.78 -14.73 -4.91
N VAL A 200 -14.63 -13.43 -5.17
CA VAL A 200 -15.47 -12.38 -4.62
C VAL A 200 -16.14 -11.63 -5.78
N LYS A 201 -17.46 -11.51 -5.73
CA LYS A 201 -18.22 -10.64 -6.62
C LYS A 201 -18.30 -9.24 -6.04
N ILE A 202 -17.89 -8.26 -6.81
CA ILE A 202 -17.86 -6.85 -6.41
C ILE A 202 -18.73 -6.07 -7.40
N LYS A 203 -19.61 -5.24 -6.84
CA LYS A 203 -20.45 -4.30 -7.58
C LYS A 203 -19.85 -2.90 -7.49
N THR A 204 -19.52 -2.37 -8.61
CA THR A 204 -19.16 -0.95 -8.78
C THR A 204 -20.41 -0.20 -9.28
N LYS A 205 -20.38 1.11 -9.29
CA LYS A 205 -21.50 1.94 -9.79
C LYS A 205 -21.97 1.57 -11.21
N LYS A 206 -21.07 1.01 -12.04
CA LYS A 206 -21.31 0.75 -13.47
C LYS A 206 -21.36 -0.73 -13.84
N GLU A 207 -20.65 -1.57 -13.14
CA GLU A 207 -20.40 -2.96 -13.56
C GLU A 207 -20.30 -3.89 -12.35
N GLU A 208 -20.62 -5.15 -12.57
CA GLU A 208 -20.36 -6.25 -11.64
C GLU A 208 -19.22 -7.10 -12.22
N PHE A 209 -18.28 -7.51 -11.39
CA PHE A 209 -17.17 -8.35 -11.82
C PHE A 209 -16.72 -9.29 -10.70
N GLU A 210 -16.10 -10.37 -11.14
CA GLU A 210 -15.54 -11.38 -10.25
C GLU A 210 -14.03 -11.20 -10.15
N THR A 211 -13.50 -11.39 -8.94
CA THR A 211 -12.06 -11.31 -8.66
C THR A 211 -11.67 -12.28 -7.56
N LEU A 212 -10.38 -12.63 -7.49
CA LEU A 212 -9.88 -13.48 -6.43
C LEU A 212 -9.94 -12.73 -5.09
N LYS A 213 -10.32 -13.45 -4.03
CA LYS A 213 -10.39 -12.90 -2.66
C LYS A 213 -9.04 -12.35 -2.17
N GLU A 214 -7.92 -12.84 -2.74
CA GLU A 214 -6.59 -12.35 -2.41
C GLU A 214 -6.31 -10.94 -2.96
N TYR A 215 -7.03 -10.51 -3.98
CA TYR A 215 -6.82 -9.20 -4.62
C TYR A 215 -7.65 -8.08 -3.99
N VAL A 216 -8.45 -8.41 -2.98
CA VAL A 216 -9.42 -7.51 -2.37
C VAL A 216 -8.94 -7.05 -1.01
N ILE A 217 -9.01 -5.73 -0.76
CA ILE A 217 -8.77 -5.11 0.54
C ILE A 217 -10.04 -4.35 0.92
N VAL A 218 -10.60 -4.65 2.09
CA VAL A 218 -11.77 -3.94 2.61
C VAL A 218 -11.33 -2.58 3.12
N THR A 219 -12.01 -1.52 2.66
CA THR A 219 -11.69 -0.14 3.02
C THR A 219 -12.68 0.48 4.01
N GLY A 220 -13.82 -0.16 4.22
CA GLY A 220 -14.84 0.31 5.14
C GLY A 220 -16.09 -0.58 5.12
N LYS A 221 -17.04 -0.29 6.00
CA LYS A 221 -18.34 -0.97 6.00
C LYS A 221 -19.24 -0.40 4.90
N ASP A 222 -19.75 0.82 5.08
CA ASP A 222 -20.66 1.47 4.13
C ASP A 222 -19.97 2.54 3.28
N LYS A 223 -18.95 3.20 3.84
CA LYS A 223 -18.15 4.23 3.17
C LYS A 223 -16.67 3.90 3.32
N PRO A 224 -15.84 4.25 2.32
CA PRO A 224 -14.40 4.09 2.44
C PRO A 224 -13.88 5.03 3.54
N MET A 225 -13.07 4.51 4.47
CA MET A 225 -12.47 5.30 5.56
C MET A 225 -11.26 6.10 5.11
N ILE A 226 -10.71 5.77 3.95
CA ILE A 226 -9.58 6.47 3.35
C ILE A 226 -9.97 6.79 1.90
N GLU A 227 -9.81 8.04 1.51
CA GLU A 227 -9.94 8.48 0.12
C GLU A 227 -8.72 7.99 -0.66
N LEU A 228 -8.95 7.14 -1.63
CA LEU A 228 -7.93 6.47 -2.43
C LEU A 228 -7.90 7.02 -3.84
#